data_b066f85b6305c4e40a321ea2d7ae1abb
#
_entry.id   b066f85b6305c4e40a321ea2d7ae1abb
#
_cell.length_a   1.000
_cell.length_b   1.000
_cell.length_c   1.000
_cell.angle_alpha   90.00
_cell.angle_beta   90.00
_cell.angle_gamma   90.00
#
_symmetry.space_group_name_H-M   'P 1'
#
loop_
_entity.id
_entity.type
_entity.pdbx_description
1 polymer ?
#
loop_
_entity_poly.entity_id
_entity_poly.type
_entity_poly.pdbx_seq_one_letter_code
_entity_poly.pdbx_strand_id
1 'polypeptide(L)'
;MIFDDTTPIRFQDALPDHVDVVVIGAGVIGIATAWYLRRSGVSVLVCDKGRVAGEQSSRNWGWIRQQGRDDAELPIVIDSINSWESLAGELDEDIGFTRQGVLFAAQNDEQMAEYESWLKLAGEYQLDTRMLSAAEVDERLHTTPGQWRGALFTPSDGRAEPFKAVPAMARSLRKQGGLIREGCAVRSVETRAGRISGVVTEGGRVNCQSVVLAGGAWSSLFLANLNVNLPQLTVRATVARTAPAPDIFAGNAILDEVAIRRRQDSGYTIASSGSNEHFVGADSFRHFLKYTPALASSWRYLRLRFDGGLLDRLTPQRHWSDDATTPFEHTRVLNPEPSIKALAAMRKGLAHRAPQLADLPFVEAWAGMIDVTPDVVPVMDEVMGYPGLYLATGFSGHGFGIGPGAGRVMADLVLGRPPAHDLTRFRFGRFSDGSPMRLGPGL
;
A
#
# COMPACT_ATOMS: atom_id res chain seq x y z
N MET A 1 -13.03 -3.80 11.90
CA MET A 1 -12.45 -4.24 10.61
C MET A 1 -10.96 -4.00 10.50
N ILE A 2 -10.44 -2.94 11.07
CA ILE A 2 -8.98 -2.74 11.19
C ILE A 2 -8.40 -3.68 12.23
N PHE A 3 -7.12 -3.97 12.10
CA PHE A 3 -6.35 -4.66 13.13
C PHE A 3 -5.58 -3.63 13.96
N ASP A 4 -5.49 -3.87 15.26
CA ASP A 4 -4.77 -3.02 16.22
C ASP A 4 -4.10 -3.89 17.29
N ASP A 5 -3.55 -3.27 18.33
CA ASP A 5 -2.85 -4.00 19.41
C ASP A 5 -3.79 -4.89 20.23
N THR A 6 -5.10 -4.64 20.23
CA THR A 6 -6.11 -5.46 20.90
C THR A 6 -6.52 -6.69 20.11
N THR A 7 -6.19 -6.71 18.81
CA THR A 7 -6.48 -7.84 17.92
C THR A 7 -5.67 -9.06 18.37
N PRO A 8 -6.31 -10.22 18.59
CA PRO A 8 -5.60 -11.43 19.01
C PRO A 8 -4.51 -11.84 18.00
N ILE A 9 -3.38 -12.31 18.49
CA ILE A 9 -2.34 -12.93 17.69
C ILE A 9 -2.89 -14.23 17.11
N ARG A 10 -2.75 -14.44 15.80
CA ARG A 10 -3.29 -15.60 15.07
C ARG A 10 -2.21 -16.55 14.56
N PHE A 11 -1.02 -16.02 14.32
CA PHE A 11 0.11 -16.75 13.75
C PHE A 11 1.25 -16.76 14.76
N GLN A 12 1.52 -17.93 15.36
CA GLN A 12 2.52 -18.13 16.41
C GLN A 12 3.43 -19.30 16.07
N ASP A 13 3.81 -19.47 14.79
CA ASP A 13 4.71 -20.53 14.41
C ASP A 13 6.05 -20.36 15.13
N ALA A 14 6.68 -21.47 15.55
CA ALA A 14 7.97 -21.42 16.22
C ALA A 14 9.04 -20.80 15.30
N LEU A 15 9.97 -20.05 15.89
CA LEU A 15 11.14 -19.57 15.14
C LEU A 15 12.04 -20.78 14.84
N PRO A 16 12.34 -21.06 13.57
CA PRO A 16 13.25 -22.13 13.20
C PRO A 16 14.71 -21.68 13.37
N ASP A 17 15.63 -22.63 13.51
CA ASP A 17 17.06 -22.32 13.51
C ASP A 17 17.54 -21.78 12.16
N HIS A 18 16.89 -22.20 11.07
CA HIS A 18 17.25 -21.82 9.70
C HIS A 18 16.04 -21.85 8.77
N VAL A 19 15.99 -20.87 7.86
CA VAL A 19 15.16 -20.86 6.65
C VAL A 19 15.96 -20.24 5.49
N ASP A 20 15.53 -20.42 4.24
CA ASP A 20 16.19 -19.79 3.10
C ASP A 20 15.99 -18.29 3.11
N VAL A 21 14.76 -17.84 3.39
CA VAL A 21 14.35 -16.42 3.34
C VAL A 21 13.56 -16.01 4.58
N VAL A 22 13.93 -14.89 5.18
CA VAL A 22 13.13 -14.19 6.18
C VAL A 22 12.47 -12.96 5.53
N VAL A 23 11.16 -12.82 5.68
CA VAL A 23 10.40 -11.64 5.23
C VAL A 23 10.03 -10.81 6.47
N ILE A 24 10.43 -9.54 6.48
CA ILE A 24 10.15 -8.57 7.55
C ILE A 24 8.92 -7.76 7.17
N GLY A 25 7.81 -7.99 7.87
CA GLY A 25 6.52 -7.35 7.64
C GLY A 25 5.52 -8.26 6.93
N ALA A 26 4.36 -8.45 7.57
CA ALA A 26 3.25 -9.28 7.09
C ALA A 26 2.12 -8.45 6.45
N GLY A 27 2.47 -7.35 5.80
CA GLY A 27 1.59 -6.60 4.90
C GLY A 27 1.36 -7.36 3.59
N VAL A 28 0.53 -6.81 2.70
CA VAL A 28 0.21 -7.42 1.40
C VAL A 28 1.46 -7.77 0.59
N ILE A 29 2.48 -6.90 0.61
CA ILE A 29 3.72 -7.12 -0.15
C ILE A 29 4.52 -8.27 0.45
N GLY A 30 4.75 -8.28 1.77
CA GLY A 30 5.51 -9.35 2.44
C GLY A 30 4.82 -10.70 2.33
N ILE A 31 3.51 -10.76 2.55
CA ILE A 31 2.73 -12.01 2.42
C ILE A 31 2.72 -12.51 0.97
N ALA A 32 2.53 -11.62 -0.02
CA ALA A 32 2.57 -12.02 -1.43
C ALA A 32 3.98 -12.52 -1.83
N THR A 33 5.04 -11.83 -1.42
CA THR A 33 6.43 -12.27 -1.66
C THR A 33 6.67 -13.67 -1.07
N ALA A 34 6.33 -13.86 0.20
CA ALA A 34 6.49 -15.15 0.89
C ALA A 34 5.67 -16.26 0.21
N TRP A 35 4.46 -15.95 -0.25
CA TRP A 35 3.58 -16.89 -0.95
C TRP A 35 4.18 -17.37 -2.27
N TYR A 36 4.73 -16.46 -3.09
CA TYR A 36 5.41 -16.85 -4.35
C TYR A 36 6.73 -17.58 -4.13
N LEU A 37 7.52 -17.18 -3.13
CA LEU A 37 8.73 -17.89 -2.71
C LEU A 37 8.39 -19.31 -2.27
N ARG A 38 7.36 -19.49 -1.46
CA ARG A 38 6.93 -20.81 -0.99
C ARG A 38 6.47 -21.70 -2.14
N ARG A 39 5.74 -21.17 -3.12
CA ARG A 39 5.36 -21.88 -4.34
C ARG A 39 6.56 -22.28 -5.21
N SER A 40 7.65 -21.59 -5.09
CA SER A 40 8.93 -21.93 -5.74
C SER A 40 9.77 -22.93 -4.93
N GLY A 41 9.26 -23.50 -3.83
CA GLY A 41 9.92 -24.51 -3.01
C GLY A 41 10.85 -23.95 -1.94
N VAL A 42 10.91 -22.63 -1.76
CA VAL A 42 11.80 -21.96 -0.78
C VAL A 42 11.21 -22.03 0.63
N SER A 43 12.02 -22.31 1.63
CA SER A 43 11.61 -22.22 3.04
C SER A 43 11.56 -20.76 3.47
N VAL A 44 10.41 -20.30 4.00
CA VAL A 44 10.16 -18.89 4.32
C VAL A 44 9.59 -18.74 5.72
N LEU A 45 10.14 -17.76 6.45
CA LEU A 45 9.58 -17.24 7.69
C LEU A 45 9.16 -15.77 7.48
N VAL A 46 7.93 -15.44 7.78
CA VAL A 46 7.45 -14.05 7.86
C VAL A 46 7.42 -13.62 9.32
N CYS A 47 8.14 -12.57 9.68
CA CYS A 47 8.09 -11.93 10.99
C CYS A 47 7.36 -10.59 10.90
N ASP A 48 6.38 -10.37 11.76
CA ASP A 48 5.73 -9.07 11.91
C ASP A 48 5.79 -8.60 13.37
N LYS A 49 6.16 -7.34 13.57
CA LYS A 49 6.18 -6.74 14.89
C LYS A 49 4.81 -6.70 15.57
N GLY A 50 3.74 -6.67 14.77
CA GLY A 50 2.35 -6.57 15.22
C GLY A 50 1.49 -7.72 14.72
N ARG A 51 0.69 -7.45 13.70
CA ARG A 51 -0.33 -8.36 13.15
C ARG A 51 -0.22 -8.45 11.63
N VAL A 52 -0.56 -9.60 11.08
CA VAL A 52 -0.79 -9.73 9.64
C VAL A 52 -1.80 -8.67 9.18
N ALA A 53 -1.43 -7.91 8.16
CA ALA A 53 -2.20 -6.76 7.66
C ALA A 53 -2.48 -5.67 8.71
N GLY A 54 -1.72 -5.58 9.79
CA GLY A 54 -2.01 -4.72 10.94
C GLY A 54 -2.08 -3.22 10.64
N GLU A 55 -1.37 -2.76 9.61
CA GLU A 55 -1.28 -1.34 9.29
C GLU A 55 -1.90 -1.04 7.92
N GLN A 56 -1.17 -0.47 6.96
CA GLN A 56 -1.71 0.00 5.67
C GLN A 56 -2.55 -1.05 4.93
N SER A 57 -2.17 -2.34 5.04
CA SER A 57 -2.79 -3.42 4.27
C SER A 57 -4.23 -3.74 4.64
N SER A 58 -4.70 -3.39 5.84
CA SER A 58 -6.13 -3.46 6.20
C SER A 58 -6.84 -2.11 6.12
N ARG A 59 -6.10 -1.00 6.01
CA ARG A 59 -6.61 0.36 6.14
C ARG A 59 -6.83 1.08 4.83
N ASN A 60 -6.44 0.46 3.70
CA ASN A 60 -6.61 1.00 2.36
C ASN A 60 -8.07 0.93 1.88
N TRP A 61 -8.31 1.53 0.73
CA TRP A 61 -9.66 1.62 0.16
C TRP A 61 -10.16 0.30 -0.44
N GLY A 62 -9.30 -0.68 -0.66
CA GLY A 62 -9.63 -1.96 -1.28
C GLY A 62 -9.73 -1.91 -2.81
N TRP A 63 -9.15 -0.88 -3.44
CA TRP A 63 -9.14 -0.72 -4.88
C TRP A 63 -8.02 -1.55 -5.51
N ILE A 64 -8.35 -2.21 -6.60
CA ILE A 64 -7.43 -2.95 -7.45
C ILE A 64 -7.61 -2.37 -8.84
N ARG A 65 -6.72 -1.46 -9.25
CA ARG A 65 -6.93 -0.63 -10.42
C ARG A 65 -5.67 -0.43 -11.25
N GLN A 66 -5.84 -0.40 -12.55
CA GLN A 66 -4.89 0.06 -13.57
C GLN A 66 -5.07 1.56 -13.83
N GLN A 67 -6.33 2.01 -13.85
CA GLN A 67 -6.69 3.39 -14.14
C GLN A 67 -5.89 4.39 -13.32
N GLY A 68 -5.25 5.35 -14.00
CA GLY A 68 -4.47 6.40 -13.36
C GLY A 68 -3.15 5.92 -12.73
N ARG A 69 -2.59 4.78 -13.15
CA ARG A 69 -1.27 4.33 -12.70
C ARG A 69 -0.15 4.91 -13.56
N ASP A 70 1.05 4.93 -12.99
CA ASP A 70 2.29 5.32 -13.67
C ASP A 70 2.66 4.30 -14.75
N ASP A 71 3.27 4.78 -15.82
CA ASP A 71 3.79 3.98 -16.92
C ASP A 71 4.64 2.80 -16.45
N ALA A 72 5.56 3.02 -15.51
CA ALA A 72 6.41 1.96 -14.97
C ALA A 72 5.63 0.94 -14.13
N GLU A 73 4.56 1.35 -13.44
CA GLU A 73 3.75 0.46 -12.61
C GLU A 73 2.76 -0.39 -13.42
N LEU A 74 2.27 0.13 -14.54
CA LEU A 74 1.20 -0.51 -15.34
C LEU A 74 1.47 -1.97 -15.68
N PRO A 75 2.64 -2.40 -16.18
CA PRO A 75 2.91 -3.80 -16.49
C PRO A 75 2.73 -4.73 -15.29
N ILE A 76 3.21 -4.30 -14.13
CA ILE A 76 3.12 -5.07 -12.89
C ILE A 76 1.67 -5.08 -12.36
N VAL A 77 0.94 -3.97 -12.50
CA VAL A 77 -0.45 -3.86 -12.06
C VAL A 77 -1.38 -4.72 -12.92
N ILE A 78 -1.16 -4.79 -14.23
CA ILE A 78 -1.89 -5.66 -15.16
C ILE A 78 -1.75 -7.12 -14.74
N ASP A 79 -0.51 -7.58 -14.51
CA ASP A 79 -0.24 -8.92 -13.98
C ASP A 79 -0.83 -9.12 -12.59
N SER A 80 -0.84 -8.08 -11.77
CA SER A 80 -1.38 -8.13 -10.42
C SER A 80 -2.89 -8.32 -10.38
N ILE A 81 -3.65 -7.66 -11.26
CA ILE A 81 -5.11 -7.87 -11.35
C ILE A 81 -5.43 -9.32 -11.74
N ASN A 82 -4.71 -9.89 -12.68
CA ASN A 82 -4.87 -11.30 -13.06
C ASN A 82 -4.49 -12.24 -11.89
N SER A 83 -3.45 -11.86 -11.12
CA SER A 83 -3.08 -12.59 -9.91
C SER A 83 -4.13 -12.50 -8.82
N TRP A 84 -4.81 -11.35 -8.64
CA TRP A 84 -5.93 -11.21 -7.71
C TRP A 84 -7.10 -12.12 -8.07
N GLU A 85 -7.42 -12.23 -9.37
CA GLU A 85 -8.47 -13.11 -9.86
C GLU A 85 -8.14 -14.59 -9.61
N SER A 86 -6.88 -14.99 -9.93
CA SER A 86 -6.40 -16.35 -9.66
C SER A 86 -6.43 -16.66 -8.16
N LEU A 87 -5.94 -15.74 -7.31
CA LEU A 87 -5.97 -15.87 -5.85
C LEU A 87 -7.40 -16.04 -5.33
N ALA A 88 -8.38 -15.28 -5.86
CA ALA A 88 -9.77 -15.39 -5.45
C ALA A 88 -10.34 -16.79 -5.73
N GLY A 89 -9.84 -17.49 -6.75
CA GLY A 89 -10.22 -18.88 -7.05
C GLY A 89 -9.42 -19.94 -6.29
N GLU A 90 -8.18 -19.61 -5.88
CA GLU A 90 -7.26 -20.55 -5.21
C GLU A 90 -7.39 -20.51 -3.68
N LEU A 91 -7.83 -19.40 -3.11
CA LEU A 91 -8.01 -19.27 -1.67
C LEU A 91 -9.33 -19.92 -1.23
N ASP A 92 -9.31 -20.67 -0.13
CA ASP A 92 -10.50 -21.32 0.44
C ASP A 92 -11.51 -20.33 1.05
N GLU A 93 -11.28 -19.05 0.88
CA GLU A 93 -12.04 -17.99 1.54
C GLU A 93 -12.43 -16.91 0.54
N ASP A 94 -13.66 -16.41 0.66
CA ASP A 94 -14.12 -15.26 -0.12
C ASP A 94 -13.42 -13.98 0.35
N ILE A 95 -12.53 -13.49 -0.48
CA ILE A 95 -11.76 -12.26 -0.26
C ILE A 95 -12.47 -10.99 -0.77
N GLY A 96 -13.65 -11.14 -1.34
CA GLY A 96 -14.44 -10.06 -1.90
C GLY A 96 -13.88 -9.48 -3.19
N PHE A 97 -13.04 -10.24 -3.92
CA PHE A 97 -12.54 -9.79 -5.22
C PHE A 97 -13.67 -9.80 -6.25
N THR A 98 -13.79 -8.71 -7.00
CA THR A 98 -14.70 -8.62 -8.14
C THR A 98 -14.24 -7.52 -9.09
N ARG A 99 -14.43 -7.74 -10.39
CA ARG A 99 -14.24 -6.72 -11.44
C ARG A 99 -15.55 -5.98 -11.62
N GLN A 100 -15.63 -4.76 -11.09
CA GLN A 100 -16.82 -3.88 -11.17
C GLN A 100 -16.47 -2.49 -11.71
N GLY A 101 -15.22 -2.36 -12.15
CA GLY A 101 -14.69 -1.15 -12.74
C GLY A 101 -14.30 -0.05 -11.76
N VAL A 102 -13.51 0.88 -12.31
CA VAL A 102 -13.14 2.15 -11.67
C VAL A 102 -13.60 3.29 -12.55
N LEU A 103 -14.31 4.25 -11.96
CA LEU A 103 -14.87 5.41 -12.63
C LEU A 103 -14.32 6.71 -11.98
N PHE A 104 -13.71 7.58 -12.78
CA PHE A 104 -13.30 8.91 -12.36
C PHE A 104 -14.25 9.92 -13.01
N ALA A 105 -15.21 10.45 -12.25
CA ALA A 105 -16.17 11.41 -12.75
C ALA A 105 -15.54 12.81 -12.92
N ALA A 106 -15.77 13.44 -14.04
CA ALA A 106 -15.30 14.77 -14.36
C ALA A 106 -16.44 15.80 -14.26
N GLN A 107 -16.14 16.96 -13.69
CA GLN A 107 -17.07 18.08 -13.56
C GLN A 107 -16.94 19.10 -14.69
N ASN A 108 -15.77 19.16 -15.32
CA ASN A 108 -15.41 20.18 -16.28
C ASN A 108 -14.52 19.63 -17.40
N ASP A 109 -14.29 20.46 -18.42
CA ASP A 109 -13.51 20.09 -19.59
C ASP A 109 -12.01 19.95 -19.27
N GLU A 110 -11.49 20.61 -18.23
CA GLU A 110 -10.09 20.46 -17.79
C GLU A 110 -9.81 19.04 -17.29
N GLN A 111 -10.68 18.51 -16.43
CA GLN A 111 -10.60 17.13 -15.97
C GLN A 111 -10.81 16.13 -17.10
N MET A 112 -11.72 16.42 -18.05
CA MET A 112 -11.89 15.58 -19.24
C MET A 112 -10.60 15.50 -20.06
N ALA A 113 -9.94 16.65 -20.29
CA ALA A 113 -8.68 16.71 -21.03
C ALA A 113 -7.52 15.94 -20.31
N GLU A 114 -7.48 16.02 -18.97
CA GLU A 114 -6.54 15.23 -18.16
C GLU A 114 -6.78 13.72 -18.37
N TYR A 115 -8.04 13.30 -18.32
CA TYR A 115 -8.40 11.89 -18.51
C TYR A 115 -8.12 11.41 -19.95
N GLU A 116 -8.38 12.24 -20.95
CA GLU A 116 -8.01 11.95 -22.35
C GLU A 116 -6.50 11.83 -22.55
N SER A 117 -5.71 12.60 -21.79
CA SER A 117 -4.26 12.48 -21.82
C SER A 117 -3.79 11.12 -21.29
N TRP A 118 -4.36 10.65 -20.17
CA TRP A 118 -4.04 9.34 -19.62
C TRP A 118 -4.57 8.19 -20.48
N LEU A 119 -5.70 8.37 -21.17
CA LEU A 119 -6.27 7.38 -22.09
C LEU A 119 -5.30 6.97 -23.21
N LYS A 120 -4.38 7.87 -23.63
CA LYS A 120 -3.33 7.52 -24.59
C LYS A 120 -2.41 6.45 -24.06
N LEU A 121 -1.95 6.60 -22.81
CA LEU A 121 -1.15 5.60 -22.12
C LEU A 121 -1.92 4.28 -21.96
N ALA A 122 -3.20 4.35 -21.58
CA ALA A 122 -4.05 3.16 -21.49
C ALA A 122 -4.13 2.40 -22.83
N GLY A 123 -4.18 3.13 -23.94
CA GLY A 123 -4.17 2.54 -25.29
C GLY A 123 -2.88 1.82 -25.63
N GLU A 124 -1.71 2.33 -25.21
CA GLU A 124 -0.42 1.66 -25.39
C GLU A 124 -0.35 0.30 -24.71
N TYR A 125 -1.02 0.18 -23.55
CA TYR A 125 -1.13 -1.08 -22.79
C TYR A 125 -2.39 -1.89 -23.11
N GLN A 126 -3.16 -1.50 -24.12
CA GLN A 126 -4.39 -2.18 -24.57
C GLN A 126 -5.43 -2.38 -23.46
N LEU A 127 -5.51 -1.41 -22.53
CA LEU A 127 -6.52 -1.43 -21.49
C LEU A 127 -7.92 -1.15 -22.08
N ASP A 128 -8.94 -1.74 -21.47
CA ASP A 128 -10.34 -1.51 -21.85
C ASP A 128 -10.92 -0.18 -21.35
N THR A 129 -10.02 0.76 -20.99
CA THR A 129 -10.35 2.09 -20.52
C THR A 129 -11.00 2.93 -21.62
N ARG A 130 -12.05 3.66 -21.27
CA ARG A 130 -12.74 4.55 -22.20
C ARG A 130 -13.28 5.80 -21.52
N MET A 131 -13.49 6.84 -22.30
CA MET A 131 -14.24 8.00 -21.88
C MET A 131 -15.74 7.66 -21.91
N LEU A 132 -16.47 8.19 -20.93
CA LEU A 132 -17.93 8.17 -20.88
C LEU A 132 -18.47 9.58 -21.07
N SER A 133 -19.54 9.69 -21.84
CA SER A 133 -20.36 10.92 -21.93
C SER A 133 -21.13 11.16 -20.63
N ALA A 134 -21.64 12.37 -20.44
CA ALA A 134 -22.50 12.72 -19.30
C ALA A 134 -23.69 11.77 -19.14
N ALA A 135 -24.35 11.42 -20.24
CA ALA A 135 -25.49 10.49 -20.24
C ALA A 135 -25.09 9.07 -19.80
N GLU A 136 -23.96 8.57 -20.28
CA GLU A 136 -23.44 7.26 -19.86
C GLU A 136 -23.01 7.22 -18.38
N VAL A 137 -22.55 8.37 -17.85
CA VAL A 137 -22.25 8.50 -16.40
C VAL A 137 -23.54 8.47 -15.60
N ASP A 138 -24.58 9.23 -15.98
CA ASP A 138 -25.88 9.24 -15.31
C ASP A 138 -26.57 7.86 -15.31
N GLU A 139 -26.37 7.07 -16.37
CA GLU A 139 -26.89 5.71 -16.46
C GLU A 139 -26.19 4.74 -15.49
N ARG A 140 -24.88 4.91 -15.25
CA ARG A 140 -24.06 4.02 -14.42
C ARG A 140 -23.96 4.43 -12.97
N LEU A 141 -23.87 5.75 -12.75
CA LEU A 141 -23.65 6.35 -11.45
C LEU A 141 -24.95 7.00 -10.97
N HIS A 142 -25.70 6.30 -10.14
CA HIS A 142 -27.00 6.72 -9.66
C HIS A 142 -26.90 7.80 -8.58
N THR A 143 -26.32 8.95 -8.95
CA THR A 143 -26.23 10.17 -8.14
C THR A 143 -27.20 11.23 -8.68
N THR A 144 -26.93 12.53 -8.49
CA THR A 144 -27.74 13.58 -9.08
C THR A 144 -27.49 13.64 -10.59
N PRO A 145 -28.51 13.43 -11.45
CA PRO A 145 -28.33 13.51 -12.90
C PRO A 145 -27.83 14.89 -13.37
N GLY A 146 -27.02 14.89 -14.42
CA GLY A 146 -26.52 16.11 -15.07
C GLY A 146 -25.43 16.87 -14.30
N GLN A 147 -24.92 16.32 -13.19
CA GLN A 147 -23.84 16.98 -12.46
C GLN A 147 -22.44 16.70 -13.05
N TRP A 148 -22.30 15.73 -13.94
CA TRP A 148 -21.03 15.29 -14.49
C TRP A 148 -20.90 15.67 -15.97
N ARG A 149 -19.70 16.10 -16.35
CA ARG A 149 -19.34 16.40 -17.75
C ARG A 149 -19.05 15.12 -18.54
N GLY A 150 -18.57 14.11 -17.85
CA GLY A 150 -18.20 12.79 -18.35
C GLY A 150 -17.39 12.01 -17.32
N ALA A 151 -16.72 10.96 -17.73
CA ALA A 151 -15.85 10.18 -16.86
C ALA A 151 -14.79 9.41 -17.63
N LEU A 152 -13.71 9.03 -16.95
CA LEU A 152 -12.82 7.96 -17.36
C LEU A 152 -13.28 6.66 -16.68
N PHE A 153 -13.40 5.58 -17.43
CA PHE A 153 -13.87 4.29 -16.90
C PHE A 153 -13.07 3.11 -17.43
N THR A 154 -12.59 2.29 -16.50
CA THR A 154 -11.88 1.03 -16.79
C THR A 154 -12.70 -0.15 -16.24
N PRO A 155 -13.47 -0.87 -17.10
CA PRO A 155 -14.34 -1.98 -16.68
C PRO A 155 -13.60 -3.12 -15.98
N SER A 156 -12.40 -3.45 -16.45
CA SER A 156 -11.58 -4.57 -15.93
C SER A 156 -10.95 -4.32 -14.57
N ASP A 157 -10.96 -3.09 -14.09
CA ASP A 157 -10.51 -2.76 -12.73
C ASP A 157 -11.46 -3.38 -11.69
N GLY A 158 -10.92 -3.65 -10.50
CA GLY A 158 -11.63 -4.39 -9.48
C GLY A 158 -11.49 -3.83 -8.08
N ARG A 159 -12.01 -4.59 -7.15
CA ARG A 159 -11.93 -4.35 -5.72
C ARG A 159 -11.82 -5.66 -4.95
N ALA A 160 -11.31 -5.59 -3.70
CA ALA A 160 -11.40 -6.69 -2.74
C ALA A 160 -11.60 -6.12 -1.32
N GLU A 161 -11.81 -7.00 -0.34
CA GLU A 161 -11.91 -6.62 1.07
C GLU A 161 -10.54 -6.75 1.75
N PRO A 162 -9.82 -5.64 2.02
CA PRO A 162 -8.43 -5.68 2.50
C PRO A 162 -8.25 -6.49 3.78
N PHE A 163 -9.18 -6.34 4.73
CA PHE A 163 -9.16 -7.04 6.02
C PHE A 163 -9.49 -8.55 5.92
N LYS A 164 -9.95 -9.03 4.75
CA LYS A 164 -10.13 -10.46 4.44
C LYS A 164 -8.98 -10.99 3.59
N ALA A 165 -8.62 -10.27 2.54
CA ALA A 165 -7.73 -10.75 1.48
C ALA A 165 -6.33 -11.10 2.00
N VAL A 166 -5.67 -10.18 2.71
CA VAL A 166 -4.30 -10.43 3.18
C VAL A 166 -4.23 -11.51 4.26
N PRO A 167 -5.13 -11.55 5.27
CA PRO A 167 -5.18 -12.68 6.19
C PRO A 167 -5.49 -14.03 5.52
N ALA A 168 -6.32 -14.07 4.48
CA ALA A 168 -6.59 -15.30 3.73
C ALA A 168 -5.35 -15.79 2.98
N MET A 169 -4.61 -14.87 2.34
CA MET A 169 -3.31 -15.20 1.72
C MET A 169 -2.31 -15.73 2.76
N ALA A 170 -2.26 -15.13 3.96
CA ALA A 170 -1.39 -15.58 5.03
C ALA A 170 -1.74 -17.01 5.51
N ARG A 171 -3.04 -17.33 5.65
CA ARG A 171 -3.49 -18.69 5.97
C ARG A 171 -3.13 -19.69 4.86
N SER A 172 -3.26 -19.29 3.60
CA SER A 172 -2.86 -20.10 2.45
C SER A 172 -1.35 -20.34 2.43
N LEU A 173 -0.54 -19.30 2.69
CA LEU A 173 0.92 -19.42 2.85
C LEU A 173 1.27 -20.46 3.92
N ARG A 174 0.63 -20.38 5.09
CA ARG A 174 0.86 -21.33 6.18
C ARG A 174 0.46 -22.77 5.82
N LYS A 175 -0.67 -22.97 5.13
CA LYS A 175 -1.09 -24.28 4.61
C LYS A 175 -0.05 -24.89 3.65
N GLN A 176 0.66 -24.05 2.91
CA GLN A 176 1.74 -24.47 2.02
C GLN A 176 3.07 -24.71 2.76
N GLY A 177 3.10 -24.60 4.08
CA GLY A 177 4.28 -24.81 4.92
C GLY A 177 5.18 -23.58 5.06
N GLY A 178 4.70 -22.38 4.75
CA GLY A 178 5.34 -21.13 5.14
C GLY A 178 5.11 -20.87 6.64
N LEU A 179 6.10 -20.28 7.31
CA LEU A 179 6.01 -19.94 8.72
C LEU A 179 5.66 -18.48 8.90
N ILE A 180 4.78 -18.15 9.84
CA ILE A 180 4.40 -16.77 10.15
C ILE A 180 4.43 -16.56 11.66
N ARG A 181 5.14 -15.52 12.10
CA ARG A 181 5.23 -15.12 13.49
C ARG A 181 4.80 -13.67 13.67
N GLU A 182 3.61 -13.45 14.25
CA GLU A 182 3.12 -12.16 14.72
C GLU A 182 3.70 -11.81 16.09
N GLY A 183 3.71 -10.53 16.45
CA GLY A 183 4.30 -10.04 17.69
C GLY A 183 5.79 -10.38 17.79
N CYS A 184 6.48 -10.35 16.65
CA CYS A 184 7.88 -10.70 16.55
C CYS A 184 8.64 -9.66 15.71
N ALA A 185 9.17 -8.66 16.38
CA ALA A 185 9.99 -7.65 15.75
C ALA A 185 11.36 -8.23 15.35
N VAL A 186 11.77 -7.98 14.11
CA VAL A 186 13.16 -8.17 13.69
C VAL A 186 13.93 -6.92 14.07
N ARG A 187 14.96 -7.07 14.88
CA ARG A 187 15.79 -5.98 15.41
C ARG A 187 16.89 -5.57 14.46
N SER A 188 17.56 -6.55 13.85
CA SER A 188 18.67 -6.32 12.93
C SER A 188 18.86 -7.48 11.96
N VAL A 189 19.76 -7.30 10.99
CA VAL A 189 20.28 -8.38 10.14
C VAL A 189 21.70 -8.71 10.53
N GLU A 190 22.07 -9.99 10.43
CA GLU A 190 23.43 -10.45 10.60
C GLU A 190 24.11 -10.64 9.25
N THR A 191 25.39 -10.34 9.19
CA THR A 191 26.20 -10.54 7.98
C THR A 191 27.43 -11.41 8.28
N ARG A 192 27.77 -12.26 7.32
CA ARG A 192 29.00 -13.06 7.34
C ARG A 192 29.69 -12.97 6.00
N ALA A 193 30.97 -12.66 6.00
CA ALA A 193 31.74 -12.42 4.76
C ALA A 193 31.07 -11.39 3.82
N GLY A 194 30.46 -10.35 4.39
CA GLY A 194 29.82 -9.26 3.63
C GLY A 194 28.46 -9.59 3.01
N ARG A 195 27.84 -10.72 3.34
CA ARG A 195 26.51 -11.13 2.87
C ARG A 195 25.58 -11.40 4.04
N ILE A 196 24.27 -11.31 3.81
CA ILE A 196 23.27 -11.71 4.81
C ILE A 196 23.51 -13.17 5.23
N SER A 197 23.44 -13.41 6.53
CA SER A 197 23.57 -14.73 7.14
C SER A 197 22.47 -15.06 8.16
N GLY A 198 21.66 -14.07 8.54
CA GLY A 198 20.56 -14.25 9.48
C GLY A 198 19.90 -12.95 9.89
N VAL A 199 18.97 -13.09 10.80
CA VAL A 199 18.29 -11.97 11.47
C VAL A 199 18.30 -12.18 12.98
N VAL A 200 18.32 -11.08 13.72
CA VAL A 200 18.06 -11.06 15.16
C VAL A 200 16.64 -10.57 15.39
N THR A 201 15.83 -11.41 15.99
CA THR A 201 14.46 -11.06 16.40
C THR A 201 14.38 -10.89 17.91
N GLU A 202 13.33 -10.32 18.41
CA GLU A 202 13.07 -10.28 19.86
C GLU A 202 12.92 -11.68 20.49
N GLY A 203 12.57 -12.70 19.68
CA GLY A 203 12.40 -14.09 20.11
C GLY A 203 13.64 -14.97 19.93
N GLY A 204 14.70 -14.45 19.32
CA GLY A 204 15.93 -15.19 19.05
C GLY A 204 16.49 -14.96 17.65
N ARG A 205 17.56 -15.66 17.32
CA ARG A 205 18.23 -15.62 16.02
C ARG A 205 17.65 -16.63 15.06
N VAL A 206 17.58 -16.25 13.77
CA VAL A 206 17.20 -17.15 12.68
C VAL A 206 18.23 -17.02 11.57
N ASN A 207 18.90 -18.11 11.20
CA ASN A 207 19.83 -18.10 10.08
C ASN A 207 19.07 -18.09 8.77
N CYS A 208 19.53 -17.29 7.80
CA CYS A 208 18.96 -17.26 6.46
C CYS A 208 19.98 -16.72 5.44
N GLN A 209 19.74 -16.98 4.16
CA GLN A 209 20.60 -16.48 3.07
C GLN A 209 20.08 -15.18 2.48
N SER A 210 18.80 -14.92 2.63
CA SER A 210 18.16 -13.70 2.11
C SER A 210 17.13 -13.14 3.08
N VAL A 211 17.00 -11.82 3.08
CA VAL A 211 16.00 -11.07 3.84
C VAL A 211 15.24 -10.16 2.91
N VAL A 212 13.92 -10.15 3.00
CA VAL A 212 13.07 -9.17 2.30
C VAL A 212 12.49 -8.19 3.31
N LEU A 213 12.88 -6.94 3.23
CA LEU A 213 12.31 -5.87 4.05
C LEU A 213 11.06 -5.31 3.36
N ALA A 214 9.89 -5.69 3.84
CA ALA A 214 8.57 -5.23 3.43
C ALA A 214 7.85 -4.48 4.56
N GLY A 215 8.61 -3.66 5.30
CA GLY A 215 8.21 -3.01 6.55
C GLY A 215 7.31 -1.78 6.38
N GLY A 216 6.85 -1.45 5.15
CA GLY A 216 6.02 -0.29 4.88
C GLY A 216 6.62 1.00 5.46
N ALA A 217 5.85 1.75 6.22
CA ALA A 217 6.27 3.01 6.84
C ALA A 217 7.47 2.90 7.83
N TRP A 218 7.86 1.68 8.21
CA TRP A 218 8.97 1.40 9.13
C TRP A 218 10.28 1.07 8.42
N SER A 219 10.27 0.94 7.09
CA SER A 219 11.44 0.50 6.32
C SER A 219 12.61 1.48 6.43
N SER A 220 12.35 2.79 6.38
CA SER A 220 13.40 3.81 6.52
C SER A 220 14.07 3.77 7.90
N LEU A 221 13.29 3.52 8.96
CA LEU A 221 13.83 3.41 10.31
C LEU A 221 14.67 2.13 10.48
N PHE A 222 14.23 1.00 9.92
CA PHE A 222 15.00 -0.24 9.94
C PHE A 222 16.34 -0.08 9.21
N LEU A 223 16.32 0.51 8.02
CA LEU A 223 17.52 0.77 7.23
C LEU A 223 18.46 1.79 7.90
N ALA A 224 17.91 2.77 8.62
CA ALA A 224 18.72 3.74 9.36
C ALA A 224 19.60 3.06 10.42
N ASN A 225 19.13 1.99 11.08
CA ASN A 225 19.95 1.21 12.02
C ASN A 225 21.15 0.53 11.32
N LEU A 226 21.04 0.27 10.02
CA LEU A 226 22.12 -0.26 9.17
C LEU A 226 22.95 0.85 8.50
N ASN A 227 22.77 2.11 8.85
CA ASN A 227 23.37 3.28 8.20
C ASN A 227 23.01 3.41 6.70
N VAL A 228 21.89 2.87 6.29
CA VAL A 228 21.35 3.00 4.93
C VAL A 228 20.25 4.06 4.93
N ASN A 229 20.38 5.04 4.03
CA ASN A 229 19.45 6.17 3.96
C ASN A 229 18.40 5.96 2.86
N LEU A 230 17.16 5.68 3.27
CA LEU A 230 16.00 5.61 2.39
C LEU A 230 15.20 6.90 2.50
N PRO A 231 15.02 7.69 1.42
CA PRO A 231 14.17 8.87 1.44
C PRO A 231 12.70 8.45 1.40
N GLN A 232 12.13 8.22 2.58
CA GLN A 232 10.76 7.82 2.79
C GLN A 232 10.11 8.76 3.80
N LEU A 233 8.95 9.32 3.46
CA LEU A 233 8.10 10.07 4.36
C LEU A 233 6.78 9.33 4.56
N THR A 234 5.96 9.83 5.47
CA THR A 234 4.63 9.26 5.71
C THR A 234 3.56 10.32 5.67
N VAL A 235 2.38 9.94 5.17
CA VAL A 235 1.18 10.76 5.22
C VAL A 235 0.04 10.00 5.85
N ARG A 236 -0.73 10.67 6.71
CA ARG A 236 -1.95 10.10 7.29
C ARG A 236 -3.10 10.26 6.30
N ALA A 237 -3.74 9.15 5.94
CA ALA A 237 -4.98 9.12 5.19
C ALA A 237 -6.11 8.57 6.06
N THR A 238 -7.28 9.20 6.00
CA THR A 238 -8.47 8.82 6.78
C THR A 238 -9.49 8.16 5.88
N VAL A 239 -10.12 7.11 6.38
CA VAL A 239 -11.13 6.31 5.69
C VAL A 239 -12.31 6.09 6.63
N ALA A 240 -13.51 6.01 6.08
CA ALA A 240 -14.71 5.61 6.82
C ALA A 240 -15.49 4.54 6.07
N ARG A 241 -16.36 3.82 6.76
CA ARG A 241 -17.36 2.96 6.13
C ARG A 241 -18.78 3.32 6.59
N THR A 242 -19.71 3.20 5.66
CA THR A 242 -21.14 3.42 5.95
C THR A 242 -21.80 2.14 6.46
N ALA A 243 -22.98 2.27 7.05
CA ALA A 243 -23.97 1.20 7.13
C ALA A 243 -24.38 0.72 5.70
N PRO A 244 -25.14 -0.39 5.58
CA PRO A 244 -25.74 -0.79 4.30
C PRO A 244 -26.46 0.39 3.63
N ALA A 245 -26.29 0.53 2.33
CA ALA A 245 -26.64 1.71 1.56
C ALA A 245 -27.32 1.35 0.23
N PRO A 246 -28.13 2.25 -0.36
CA PRO A 246 -28.58 2.10 -1.74
C PRO A 246 -27.40 1.87 -2.69
N ASP A 247 -27.62 1.09 -3.74
CA ASP A 247 -26.59 0.88 -4.75
C ASP A 247 -26.57 2.06 -5.72
N ILE A 248 -25.57 2.95 -5.54
CA ILE A 248 -25.33 4.08 -6.43
C ILE A 248 -24.27 3.76 -7.49
N PHE A 249 -23.38 2.81 -7.20
CA PHE A 249 -22.37 2.27 -8.10
C PHE A 249 -21.76 1.00 -7.51
N ALA A 250 -21.74 -0.08 -8.26
CA ALA A 250 -21.25 -1.37 -7.78
C ALA A 250 -19.72 -1.47 -7.66
N GLY A 251 -18.97 -0.59 -8.35
CA GLY A 251 -17.51 -0.55 -8.39
C GLY A 251 -16.90 0.47 -7.45
N ASN A 252 -15.84 1.07 -7.95
CA ASN A 252 -15.08 2.13 -7.28
C ASN A 252 -15.23 3.43 -8.06
N ALA A 253 -15.48 4.56 -7.40
CA ALA A 253 -15.57 5.84 -8.09
C ALA A 253 -14.87 6.98 -7.33
N ILE A 254 -14.25 7.89 -8.09
CA ILE A 254 -13.89 9.23 -7.61
C ILE A 254 -15.01 10.18 -8.04
N LEU A 255 -15.61 10.80 -7.05
CA LEU A 255 -16.68 11.78 -7.19
C LEU A 255 -16.14 13.13 -6.69
N ASP A 256 -15.16 13.70 -7.43
CA ASP A 256 -14.45 14.92 -7.06
C ASP A 256 -13.76 14.84 -5.68
N GLU A 257 -14.40 15.36 -4.64
CA GLU A 257 -13.83 15.46 -3.28
C GLU A 257 -13.84 14.15 -2.49
N VAL A 258 -14.60 13.12 -2.97
CA VAL A 258 -14.75 11.85 -2.29
C VAL A 258 -14.49 10.67 -3.24
N ALA A 259 -13.85 9.65 -2.69
CA ALA A 259 -13.73 8.33 -3.30
C ALA A 259 -14.68 7.36 -2.59
N ILE A 260 -15.36 6.53 -3.37
CA ILE A 260 -16.28 5.51 -2.86
C ILE A 260 -15.90 4.14 -3.39
N ARG A 261 -16.12 3.10 -2.60
CA ARG A 261 -16.03 1.70 -3.01
C ARG A 261 -17.20 0.91 -2.44
N ARG A 262 -17.95 0.23 -3.30
CA ARG A 262 -18.97 -0.73 -2.86
C ARG A 262 -18.33 -1.88 -2.09
N ARG A 263 -18.91 -2.25 -0.95
CA ARG A 263 -18.45 -3.30 -0.05
C ARG A 263 -19.32 -4.55 -0.19
N GLN A 264 -18.81 -5.70 0.26
CA GLN A 264 -19.60 -6.93 0.30
C GLN A 264 -20.79 -6.85 1.28
N ASP A 265 -20.69 -6.05 2.33
CA ASP A 265 -21.76 -5.83 3.32
C ASP A 265 -22.83 -4.82 2.86
N SER A 266 -22.86 -4.52 1.57
CA SER A 266 -23.75 -3.54 0.95
C SER A 266 -23.59 -2.10 1.44
N GLY A 267 -22.55 -1.79 2.20
CA GLY A 267 -22.13 -0.42 2.53
C GLY A 267 -21.12 0.12 1.52
N TYR A 268 -20.59 1.29 1.82
CA TYR A 268 -19.48 1.90 1.08
C TYR A 268 -18.28 2.16 1.99
N THR A 269 -17.08 1.96 1.45
CA THR A 269 -15.87 2.59 1.96
C THR A 269 -15.80 3.99 1.35
N ILE A 270 -15.60 4.99 2.20
CA ILE A 270 -15.53 6.41 1.83
C ILE A 270 -14.15 6.94 2.20
N ALA A 271 -13.52 7.65 1.29
CA ALA A 271 -12.27 8.35 1.53
C ALA A 271 -12.34 9.77 0.95
N SER A 272 -11.48 10.66 1.44
CA SER A 272 -11.31 11.98 0.84
C SER A 272 -10.25 11.88 -0.25
N SER A 273 -10.54 12.36 -1.43
CA SER A 273 -9.59 12.44 -2.55
C SER A 273 -8.55 13.56 -2.39
N GLY A 274 -8.70 14.44 -1.37
CA GLY A 274 -7.86 15.63 -1.23
C GLY A 274 -7.47 16.01 0.20
N SER A 275 -7.31 15.04 1.13
CA SER A 275 -7.06 15.35 2.56
C SER A 275 -5.99 14.47 3.18
N ASN A 276 -4.77 14.52 2.66
CA ASN A 276 -3.62 13.85 3.26
C ASN A 276 -2.90 14.78 4.24
N GLU A 277 -2.44 14.25 5.38
CA GLU A 277 -1.75 15.02 6.42
C GLU A 277 -0.35 14.47 6.66
N HIS A 278 0.67 15.32 6.46
CA HIS A 278 2.06 14.99 6.75
C HIS A 278 2.48 15.60 8.09
N PHE A 279 2.93 14.76 9.01
CA PHE A 279 3.48 15.18 10.29
C PHE A 279 4.97 15.48 10.15
N VAL A 280 5.32 16.75 10.28
CA VAL A 280 6.68 17.23 10.11
C VAL A 280 7.61 16.60 11.17
N GLY A 281 8.77 16.11 10.74
CA GLY A 281 9.80 15.50 11.55
C GLY A 281 11.19 15.65 10.94
N ALA A 282 12.19 15.01 11.52
CA ALA A 282 13.59 15.10 11.07
C ALA A 282 13.77 14.73 9.59
N ASP A 283 13.06 13.70 9.12
CA ASP A 283 13.17 13.24 7.74
C ASP A 283 12.52 14.18 6.74
N SER A 284 11.55 14.99 7.16
CA SER A 284 10.97 16.05 6.32
C SER A 284 12.05 17.08 5.92
N PHE A 285 12.94 17.42 6.86
CA PHE A 285 14.06 18.35 6.58
C PHE A 285 15.19 17.64 5.84
N ARG A 286 15.56 16.42 6.27
CA ARG A 286 16.65 15.64 5.66
C ARG A 286 16.42 15.39 4.18
N HIS A 287 15.19 15.11 3.77
CA HIS A 287 14.83 14.77 2.40
C HIS A 287 14.13 15.89 1.66
N PHE A 288 14.01 17.08 2.23
CA PHE A 288 13.24 18.20 1.69
C PHE A 288 13.44 18.43 0.19
N LEU A 289 14.72 18.53 -0.24
CA LEU A 289 15.04 18.80 -1.65
C LEU A 289 14.55 17.70 -2.62
N LYS A 290 14.51 16.44 -2.16
CA LYS A 290 14.03 15.33 -2.98
C LYS A 290 12.51 15.35 -3.14
N TYR A 291 11.78 15.90 -2.17
CA TYR A 291 10.32 15.98 -2.18
C TYR A 291 9.75 17.26 -2.77
N THR A 292 10.59 18.21 -3.20
CA THR A 292 10.10 19.48 -3.78
C THR A 292 9.19 19.28 -5.00
N PRO A 293 9.44 18.34 -5.95
CA PRO A 293 8.52 18.10 -7.05
C PRO A 293 7.17 17.56 -6.61
N ALA A 294 7.17 16.56 -5.69
CA ALA A 294 5.95 15.99 -5.16
C ALA A 294 5.15 17.01 -4.35
N LEU A 295 5.82 17.85 -3.56
CA LEU A 295 5.19 18.93 -2.80
C LEU A 295 4.56 19.96 -3.74
N ALA A 296 5.24 20.34 -4.82
CA ALA A 296 4.74 21.30 -5.79
C ALA A 296 3.49 20.79 -6.53
N SER A 297 3.39 19.50 -6.83
CA SER A 297 2.22 18.91 -7.47
C SER A 297 1.06 18.68 -6.51
N SER A 298 1.34 18.39 -5.25
CA SER A 298 0.33 17.94 -4.26
C SER A 298 -0.01 18.99 -3.19
N TRP A 299 0.54 20.21 -3.25
CA TRP A 299 0.40 21.22 -2.19
C TRP A 299 -1.05 21.55 -1.84
N ARG A 300 -1.99 21.42 -2.79
CA ARG A 300 -3.43 21.65 -2.58
C ARG A 300 -4.09 20.56 -1.75
N TYR A 301 -3.53 19.35 -1.77
CA TYR A 301 -4.09 18.14 -1.17
C TYR A 301 -3.33 17.70 0.07
N LEU A 302 -2.12 18.25 0.32
CA LEU A 302 -1.27 17.91 1.45
C LEU A 302 -1.34 18.99 2.53
N ARG A 303 -1.62 18.57 3.76
CA ARG A 303 -1.61 19.45 4.94
C ARG A 303 -0.43 19.11 5.83
N LEU A 304 0.43 20.09 6.06
CA LEU A 304 1.53 19.95 7.04
C LEU A 304 0.97 20.07 8.47
N ARG A 305 1.38 19.17 9.34
CA ARG A 305 0.96 19.12 10.74
C ARG A 305 2.14 19.27 11.68
N PHE A 306 1.97 20.16 12.63
CA PHE A 306 2.86 20.39 13.75
C PHE A 306 2.04 20.18 15.03
N ASP A 307 2.23 19.04 15.70
CA ASP A 307 1.50 18.66 16.92
C ASP A 307 2.46 18.44 18.10
N GLY A 308 1.91 18.03 19.26
CA GLY A 308 2.67 17.77 20.48
C GLY A 308 3.76 16.70 20.39
N GLY A 309 3.72 15.82 19.37
CA GLY A 309 4.75 14.81 19.10
C GLY A 309 5.91 15.30 18.21
N LEU A 310 6.00 16.60 17.92
CA LEU A 310 7.04 17.14 17.03
C LEU A 310 8.46 16.85 17.56
N LEU A 311 8.71 17.02 18.86
CA LEU A 311 10.04 16.78 19.44
C LEU A 311 10.48 15.33 19.25
N ASP A 312 9.61 14.36 19.51
CA ASP A 312 9.91 12.95 19.35
C ASP A 312 10.21 12.61 17.87
N ARG A 313 9.50 13.24 16.94
CA ARG A 313 9.74 13.07 15.50
C ARG A 313 11.00 13.80 15.01
N LEU A 314 11.47 14.81 15.70
CA LEU A 314 12.73 15.49 15.38
C LEU A 314 13.96 14.72 15.89
N THR A 315 13.80 13.93 16.96
CA THR A 315 14.88 13.14 17.58
C THR A 315 14.53 11.65 17.68
N PRO A 316 14.14 10.97 16.55
CA PRO A 316 13.79 9.56 16.61
C PRO A 316 15.02 8.71 16.96
N GLN A 317 14.81 7.66 17.76
CA GLN A 317 15.81 6.64 17.97
C GLN A 317 16.07 5.91 16.65
N ARG A 318 17.29 6.01 16.11
CA ARG A 318 17.65 5.42 14.83
C ARG A 318 18.61 4.25 14.91
N HIS A 319 19.28 4.09 16.08
CA HIS A 319 20.26 3.05 16.32
C HIS A 319 19.95 2.35 17.63
N TRP A 320 20.10 1.04 17.62
CA TRP A 320 19.95 0.16 18.78
C TRP A 320 20.87 -1.05 18.64
N SER A 321 21.21 -1.70 19.77
CA SER A 321 21.92 -2.98 19.79
C SER A 321 20.92 -4.15 19.64
N ASP A 322 21.43 -5.31 19.30
CA ASP A 322 20.63 -6.54 19.08
C ASP A 322 19.80 -6.95 20.31
N ASP A 323 20.26 -6.58 21.50
CA ASP A 323 19.60 -6.95 22.80
C ASP A 323 18.66 -5.85 23.29
N ALA A 324 18.68 -4.67 22.67
CA ALA A 324 17.82 -3.56 23.09
C ALA A 324 16.40 -3.69 22.58
N THR A 325 15.44 -3.27 23.39
CA THR A 325 14.07 -3.06 22.93
C THR A 325 14.04 -1.95 21.89
N THR A 326 13.38 -2.19 20.78
CA THR A 326 13.40 -1.32 19.61
C THR A 326 12.11 -0.50 19.49
N PRO A 327 12.07 0.56 18.68
CA PRO A 327 10.83 1.26 18.35
C PRO A 327 9.74 0.35 17.78
N PHE A 328 10.11 -0.76 17.15
CA PHE A 328 9.18 -1.75 16.60
C PHE A 328 8.43 -2.54 17.69
N GLU A 329 9.08 -2.77 18.83
CA GLU A 329 8.49 -3.44 19.99
C GLU A 329 7.64 -2.48 20.81
N HIS A 330 7.99 -1.19 20.84
CA HIS A 330 7.20 -0.15 21.51
C HIS A 330 5.89 0.15 20.77
N THR A 331 5.90 0.06 19.45
CA THR A 331 4.72 0.31 18.62
C THR A 331 4.42 -0.91 17.75
N ARG A 332 3.61 -1.84 18.26
CA ARG A 332 3.29 -3.10 17.57
C ARG A 332 2.41 -2.86 16.34
N VAL A 333 1.42 -2.01 16.45
CA VAL A 333 0.56 -1.59 15.35
C VAL A 333 0.40 -0.08 15.39
N LEU A 334 0.88 0.59 14.35
CA LEU A 334 0.70 2.03 14.22
C LEU A 334 -0.77 2.31 13.86
N ASN A 335 -1.51 2.82 14.83
CA ASN A 335 -2.94 3.06 14.72
C ASN A 335 -3.26 4.56 14.95
N PRO A 336 -3.03 5.43 13.96
CA PRO A 336 -3.31 6.85 14.12
C PRO A 336 -4.82 7.12 14.16
N GLU A 337 -5.22 8.11 14.94
CA GLU A 337 -6.60 8.56 14.99
C GLU A 337 -7.04 9.14 13.63
N PRO A 338 -8.26 8.87 13.19
CA PRO A 338 -8.80 9.48 11.97
C PRO A 338 -8.94 11.00 12.11
N SER A 339 -8.69 11.72 11.03
CA SER A 339 -8.81 13.18 11.00
C SER A 339 -10.27 13.61 11.01
N ILE A 340 -10.69 14.32 12.07
CA ILE A 340 -12.06 14.88 12.18
C ILE A 340 -12.34 15.79 10.98
N LYS A 341 -11.34 16.55 10.51
CA LYS A 341 -11.48 17.45 9.34
C LYS A 341 -11.70 16.65 8.05
N ALA A 342 -11.01 15.51 7.88
CA ALA A 342 -11.20 14.64 6.73
C ALA A 342 -12.60 13.99 6.76
N LEU A 343 -13.06 13.52 7.93
CA LEU A 343 -14.42 12.99 8.08
C LEU A 343 -15.50 14.03 7.77
N ALA A 344 -15.32 15.27 8.21
CA ALA A 344 -16.23 16.36 7.88
C ALA A 344 -16.21 16.70 6.37
N ALA A 345 -15.03 16.68 5.73
CA ALA A 345 -14.89 16.85 4.29
C ALA A 345 -15.61 15.74 3.50
N MET A 346 -15.46 14.48 3.92
CA MET A 346 -16.20 13.35 3.32
C MET A 346 -17.71 13.55 3.42
N ARG A 347 -18.24 13.96 4.59
CA ARG A 347 -19.67 14.26 4.75
C ARG A 347 -20.13 15.34 3.79
N LYS A 348 -19.39 16.44 3.73
CA LYS A 348 -19.69 17.55 2.80
C LYS A 348 -19.67 17.08 1.35
N GLY A 349 -18.65 16.33 0.96
CA GLY A 349 -18.52 15.80 -0.40
C GLY A 349 -19.65 14.84 -0.76
N LEU A 350 -20.05 13.94 0.16
CA LEU A 350 -21.20 13.07 -0.05
C LEU A 350 -22.50 13.86 -0.20
N ALA A 351 -22.76 14.84 0.67
CA ALA A 351 -23.95 15.68 0.55
C ALA A 351 -24.05 16.40 -0.81
N HIS A 352 -22.90 16.74 -1.39
CA HIS A 352 -22.83 17.45 -2.65
C HIS A 352 -22.88 16.50 -3.86
N ARG A 353 -22.17 15.37 -3.81
CA ARG A 353 -21.94 14.49 -4.97
C ARG A 353 -22.76 13.20 -4.97
N ALA A 354 -23.13 12.70 -3.80
CA ALA A 354 -23.90 11.47 -3.63
C ALA A 354 -24.89 11.63 -2.46
N PRO A 355 -25.90 12.51 -2.60
CA PRO A 355 -26.81 12.85 -1.52
C PRO A 355 -27.54 11.63 -0.94
N GLN A 356 -27.71 10.56 -1.72
CA GLN A 356 -28.27 9.28 -1.26
C GLN A 356 -27.44 8.62 -0.15
N LEU A 357 -26.16 8.98 0.01
CA LEU A 357 -25.25 8.47 1.02
C LEU A 357 -24.99 9.48 2.16
N ALA A 358 -25.45 10.71 2.05
CA ALA A 358 -25.07 11.82 2.93
C ALA A 358 -25.46 11.60 4.40
N ASP A 359 -26.68 11.11 4.64
CA ASP A 359 -27.24 10.92 5.97
C ASP A 359 -26.91 9.55 6.59
N LEU A 360 -26.25 8.68 5.84
CA LEU A 360 -25.88 7.36 6.36
C LEU A 360 -24.80 7.48 7.45
N PRO A 361 -24.93 6.76 8.56
CA PRO A 361 -23.92 6.79 9.60
C PRO A 361 -22.59 6.23 9.10
N PHE A 362 -21.48 6.88 9.45
CA PHE A 362 -20.17 6.24 9.42
C PHE A 362 -20.08 5.30 10.60
N VAL A 363 -20.27 4.00 10.35
CA VAL A 363 -20.29 2.98 11.41
C VAL A 363 -18.89 2.67 11.95
N GLU A 364 -17.87 3.03 11.21
CA GLU A 364 -16.47 2.92 11.60
C GLU A 364 -15.64 3.92 10.79
N ALA A 365 -14.63 4.52 11.44
CA ALA A 365 -13.63 5.35 10.78
C ALA A 365 -12.25 4.97 11.30
N TRP A 366 -11.25 5.04 10.43
CA TRP A 366 -9.86 4.75 10.77
C TRP A 366 -8.90 5.60 9.95
N ALA A 367 -7.64 5.58 10.33
CA ALA A 367 -6.57 6.14 9.50
C ALA A 367 -5.40 5.18 9.36
N GLY A 368 -4.59 5.41 8.35
CA GLY A 368 -3.34 4.71 8.10
C GLY A 368 -2.21 5.69 7.78
N MET A 369 -0.99 5.30 8.09
CA MET A 369 0.20 6.04 7.67
C MET A 369 0.70 5.43 6.37
N ILE A 370 0.51 6.15 5.27
CA ILE A 370 0.99 5.75 3.94
C ILE A 370 2.46 6.12 3.84
N ASP A 371 3.30 5.18 3.45
CA ASP A 371 4.70 5.41 3.14
C ASP A 371 4.86 5.96 1.73
N VAL A 372 5.59 7.05 1.57
CA VAL A 372 5.72 7.79 0.32
C VAL A 372 7.19 7.95 -0.04
N THR A 373 7.53 7.66 -1.29
CA THR A 373 8.83 7.96 -1.91
C THR A 373 8.80 9.33 -2.58
N PRO A 374 9.96 9.95 -2.87
CA PRO A 374 10.01 11.28 -3.50
C PRO A 374 9.34 11.35 -4.87
N ASP A 375 9.36 10.26 -5.63
CA ASP A 375 8.78 10.15 -6.97
C ASP A 375 7.46 9.38 -7.01
N VAL A 376 6.93 8.99 -5.84
CA VAL A 376 5.67 8.23 -5.66
C VAL A 376 5.72 6.83 -6.30
N VAL A 377 6.88 6.37 -6.76
CA VAL A 377 7.10 5.01 -7.31
C VAL A 377 7.74 4.12 -6.24
N PRO A 378 7.32 2.86 -6.07
CA PRO A 378 7.88 1.97 -5.06
C PRO A 378 9.35 1.61 -5.31
N VAL A 379 10.01 1.12 -4.27
CA VAL A 379 11.34 0.50 -4.36
C VAL A 379 11.16 -1.01 -4.32
N MET A 380 11.71 -1.69 -5.31
CA MET A 380 11.82 -3.15 -5.40
C MET A 380 13.21 -3.51 -5.91
N ASP A 381 14.17 -3.70 -4.99
CA ASP A 381 15.60 -3.83 -5.34
C ASP A 381 16.39 -4.53 -4.24
N GLU A 382 17.61 -4.97 -4.54
CA GLU A 382 18.59 -5.39 -3.54
C GLU A 382 19.24 -4.15 -2.90
N VAL A 383 19.48 -4.18 -1.60
CA VAL A 383 20.08 -3.06 -0.87
C VAL A 383 21.60 -3.04 -1.11
N MET A 384 22.10 -2.02 -1.77
CA MET A 384 23.53 -1.86 -2.04
C MET A 384 24.35 -1.88 -0.74
N GLY A 385 25.39 -2.69 -0.71
CA GLY A 385 26.24 -2.91 0.48
C GLY A 385 25.78 -4.02 1.42
N TYR A 386 24.58 -4.58 1.17
CA TYR A 386 24.01 -5.70 1.93
C TYR A 386 23.52 -6.82 1.00
N PRO A 387 24.42 -7.53 0.30
CA PRO A 387 24.03 -8.63 -0.59
C PRO A 387 23.17 -9.67 0.13
N GLY A 388 22.00 -9.96 -0.42
CA GLY A 388 20.97 -10.80 0.19
C GLY A 388 19.91 -10.05 0.99
N LEU A 389 20.01 -8.72 1.16
CA LEU A 389 18.94 -7.87 1.70
C LEU A 389 18.19 -7.22 0.54
N TYR A 390 16.91 -7.54 0.41
CA TYR A 390 16.01 -6.99 -0.60
C TYR A 390 15.02 -6.03 0.05
N LEU A 391 14.64 -4.97 -0.67
CA LEU A 391 13.75 -3.92 -0.20
C LEU A 391 12.49 -3.86 -1.06
N ALA A 392 11.33 -3.93 -0.44
CA ALA A 392 10.02 -3.77 -1.08
C ALA A 392 9.17 -2.79 -0.27
N THR A 393 9.21 -1.50 -0.61
CA THR A 393 8.58 -0.44 0.19
C THR A 393 8.27 0.80 -0.65
N GLY A 394 7.63 1.81 -0.03
CA GLY A 394 7.35 3.08 -0.69
C GLY A 394 6.24 2.99 -1.72
N PHE A 395 5.26 2.13 -1.50
CA PHE A 395 4.15 1.91 -2.45
C PHE A 395 3.14 3.07 -2.51
N SER A 396 3.34 4.12 -1.75
CA SER A 396 2.68 5.42 -1.89
C SER A 396 1.14 5.34 -2.03
N GLY A 397 0.50 4.45 -1.25
CA GLY A 397 -0.95 4.20 -1.32
C GLY A 397 -1.39 3.21 -2.41
N HIS A 398 -0.49 2.71 -3.24
CA HIS A 398 -0.79 1.80 -4.36
C HIS A 398 -0.64 0.31 -4.00
N GLY A 399 -0.02 -0.01 -2.87
CA GLY A 399 0.47 -1.33 -2.50
C GLY A 399 -0.57 -2.45 -2.49
N PHE A 400 -1.85 -2.16 -2.24
CA PHE A 400 -2.87 -3.21 -2.21
C PHE A 400 -3.13 -3.78 -3.62
N GLY A 401 -3.43 -2.93 -4.59
CA GLY A 401 -3.73 -3.36 -5.95
C GLY A 401 -2.53 -4.04 -6.64
N ILE A 402 -1.34 -3.48 -6.51
CA ILE A 402 -0.11 -4.01 -7.11
C ILE A 402 0.49 -5.18 -6.32
N GLY A 403 0.00 -5.45 -5.10
CA GLY A 403 0.63 -6.34 -4.13
C GLY A 403 1.01 -7.72 -4.64
N PRO A 404 0.11 -8.52 -5.22
CA PRO A 404 0.46 -9.83 -5.79
C PRO A 404 1.52 -9.74 -6.90
N GLY A 405 1.41 -8.78 -7.82
CA GLY A 405 2.41 -8.56 -8.88
C GLY A 405 3.77 -8.19 -8.31
N ALA A 406 3.81 -7.24 -7.37
CA ALA A 406 5.04 -6.85 -6.67
C ALA A 406 5.64 -8.01 -5.88
N GLY A 407 4.82 -8.82 -5.20
CA GLY A 407 5.29 -10.01 -4.50
C GLY A 407 5.93 -11.04 -5.42
N ARG A 408 5.41 -11.22 -6.63
CA ARG A 408 6.01 -12.08 -7.65
C ARG A 408 7.35 -11.53 -8.12
N VAL A 409 7.42 -10.23 -8.44
CA VAL A 409 8.68 -9.55 -8.80
C VAL A 409 9.75 -9.74 -7.72
N MET A 410 9.38 -9.52 -6.45
CA MET A 410 10.30 -9.69 -5.34
C MET A 410 10.78 -11.14 -5.18
N ALA A 411 9.89 -12.10 -5.39
CA ALA A 411 10.28 -13.52 -5.35
C ALA A 411 11.27 -13.85 -6.47
N ASP A 412 11.07 -13.33 -7.68
CA ASP A 412 12.00 -13.52 -8.80
C ASP A 412 13.37 -12.88 -8.51
N LEU A 413 13.42 -11.66 -7.95
CA LEU A 413 14.66 -11.00 -7.52
C LEU A 413 15.41 -11.85 -6.47
N VAL A 414 14.73 -12.31 -5.42
CA VAL A 414 15.34 -13.16 -4.38
C VAL A 414 15.90 -14.46 -4.92
N LEU A 415 15.23 -15.03 -5.93
CA LEU A 415 15.65 -16.29 -6.60
C LEU A 415 16.72 -16.07 -7.68
N GLY A 416 17.14 -14.83 -7.92
CA GLY A 416 18.08 -14.50 -9.00
C GLY A 416 17.51 -14.76 -10.39
N ARG A 417 16.18 -14.79 -10.54
CA ARG A 417 15.51 -14.93 -11.84
C ARG A 417 15.39 -13.55 -12.51
N PRO A 418 15.52 -13.46 -13.84
CA PRO A 418 15.24 -12.21 -14.51
C PRO A 418 13.77 -11.80 -14.31
N PRO A 419 13.49 -10.59 -13.81
CA PRO A 419 12.14 -10.09 -13.69
C PRO A 419 11.43 -10.01 -15.06
N ALA A 420 10.13 -10.31 -15.10
CA ALA A 420 9.34 -10.19 -16.33
C ALA A 420 9.12 -8.73 -16.79
N HIS A 421 9.40 -7.76 -15.91
CA HIS A 421 9.14 -6.34 -16.10
C HIS A 421 10.42 -5.51 -16.00
N ASP A 422 10.44 -4.34 -16.64
CA ASP A 422 11.51 -3.36 -16.46
C ASP A 422 11.46 -2.75 -15.05
N LEU A 423 12.49 -3.00 -14.25
CA LEU A 423 12.59 -2.48 -12.88
C LEU A 423 13.47 -1.22 -12.77
N THR A 424 13.83 -0.59 -13.87
CA THR A 424 14.72 0.59 -13.88
C THR A 424 14.24 1.69 -12.95
N ARG A 425 12.93 1.97 -12.91
CA ARG A 425 12.32 2.97 -12.04
C ARG A 425 12.09 2.50 -10.62
N PHE A 426 12.23 1.20 -10.33
CA PHE A 426 12.03 0.64 -8.99
C PHE A 426 13.34 0.45 -8.22
N ARG A 427 14.50 0.75 -8.85
CA ARG A 427 15.81 0.63 -8.21
C ARG A 427 15.96 1.55 -7.01
N PHE A 428 16.55 1.04 -5.95
CA PHE A 428 16.87 1.83 -4.76
C PHE A 428 17.91 2.92 -5.06
N GLY A 429 18.90 2.60 -5.89
CA GLY A 429 19.99 3.49 -6.29
C GLY A 429 19.54 4.78 -6.97
N ARG A 430 18.32 4.82 -7.57
CA ARG A 430 17.81 6.00 -8.28
C ARG A 430 17.73 7.27 -7.42
N PHE A 431 17.72 7.13 -6.09
CA PHE A 431 17.71 8.28 -5.18
C PHE A 431 19.10 8.87 -4.93
N SER A 432 20.19 8.24 -5.39
CA SER A 432 21.56 8.64 -5.08
C SER A 432 22.54 8.58 -6.27
N ASP A 433 22.17 7.94 -7.38
CA ASP A 433 23.05 7.73 -8.55
C ASP A 433 22.96 8.86 -9.60
N GLY A 434 22.18 9.92 -9.33
CA GLY A 434 21.96 11.03 -10.27
C GLY A 434 20.90 10.77 -11.34
N SER A 435 20.21 9.63 -11.28
CA SER A 435 19.07 9.35 -12.17
C SER A 435 18.00 10.42 -12.06
N PRO A 436 17.38 10.86 -13.18
CA PRO A 436 16.28 11.80 -13.13
C PRO A 436 15.06 11.16 -12.46
N MET A 437 14.61 11.74 -11.35
CA MET A 437 13.36 11.34 -10.72
C MET A 437 12.18 11.93 -11.50
N ARG A 438 11.37 11.07 -12.11
CA ARG A 438 10.10 11.46 -12.73
C ARG A 438 8.99 11.20 -11.72
N LEU A 439 8.17 12.21 -11.47
CA LEU A 439 7.04 12.07 -10.56
C LEU A 439 6.02 11.10 -11.19
N GLY A 440 5.62 10.10 -10.42
CA GLY A 440 4.53 9.19 -10.74
C GLY A 440 3.16 9.84 -10.54
N PRO A 441 2.06 9.07 -10.60
CA PRO A 441 0.72 9.60 -10.38
C PRO A 441 0.59 10.12 -8.95
N GLY A 442 -0.33 11.06 -8.74
CA GLY A 442 -0.62 11.60 -7.41
C GLY A 442 -1.06 10.51 -6.41
N LEU A 443 -0.93 10.83 -5.13
CA LEU A 443 -1.38 10.00 -4.00
C LEU A 443 -2.90 9.83 -3.99
#